data_1133a2c011dc1f501b04197fba7a299a
#
_entry.id   1133a2c011dc1f501b04197fba7a299a
#
_cell.length_a   1.000
_cell.length_b   1.000
_cell.length_c   1.000
_cell.angle_alpha   90.00
_cell.angle_beta   90.00
_cell.angle_gamma   90.00
#
_symmetry.space_group_name_H-M   'P 1'
#
loop_
_entity.id
_entity.type
_entity.pdbx_description
1 polymer ?
#
loop_
_entity_poly.entity_id
_entity_poly.type
_entity_poly.pdbx_seq_one_letter_code
_entity_poly.pdbx_strand_id
1 'polypeptide(L)'
;INFMRKKNISFSHSTYKIIDKNNKVRGIRIAENYDNFLELSKSCNIGLSSVIFEKKILKNKLKFPKIKTKEDFVLWLRILKDGTKIYAFKRNLVQWRKSENSLSSSSLQKIKDGYKVYNYYLNYNFIKSSFYLFILILNFFKKSILNS
;
A
#
# COMPACT_ATOMS: atom_id res chain seq x y z
N ILE A 1 17.75 6.87 3.27
CA ILE A 1 17.79 7.78 4.44
C ILE A 1 18.16 9.20 4.00
N ASN A 2 19.22 9.41 3.21
CA ASN A 2 19.66 10.75 2.77
C ASN A 2 18.55 11.56 2.08
N PHE A 3 17.70 10.91 1.26
CA PHE A 3 16.53 11.54 0.65
C PHE A 3 15.57 12.10 1.70
N MET A 4 15.28 11.33 2.73
CA MET A 4 14.37 11.74 3.81
C MET A 4 14.96 12.90 4.62
N ARG A 5 16.25 12.83 4.98
CA ARG A 5 16.95 13.89 5.71
C ARG A 5 16.97 15.19 4.91
N LYS A 6 17.39 15.13 3.63
CA LYS A 6 17.45 16.30 2.75
C LYS A 6 16.10 17.00 2.55
N LYS A 7 15.00 16.23 2.58
CA LYS A 7 13.64 16.73 2.37
C LYS A 7 12.88 16.99 3.69
N ASN A 8 13.49 16.70 4.84
CA ASN A 8 12.86 16.76 6.15
C ASN A 8 11.51 16.03 6.21
N ILE A 9 11.48 14.78 5.73
CA ILE A 9 10.27 13.95 5.65
C ILE A 9 10.38 12.71 6.52
N SER A 10 9.27 12.33 7.14
CA SER A 10 9.21 11.23 8.10
C SER A 10 8.75 9.89 7.52
N PHE A 11 8.23 9.87 6.28
CA PHE A 11 7.81 8.65 5.59
C PHE A 11 8.15 8.72 4.10
N SER A 12 8.78 7.67 3.61
CA SER A 12 9.06 7.49 2.19
C SER A 12 8.91 6.02 1.76
N HIS A 13 8.52 5.80 0.51
CA HIS A 13 8.56 4.49 -0.13
C HIS A 13 9.22 4.59 -1.50
N SER A 14 9.77 3.48 -1.99
CA SER A 14 10.43 3.44 -3.28
C SER A 14 9.63 2.70 -4.35
N THR A 15 9.93 2.96 -5.61
CA THR A 15 9.55 2.09 -6.73
C THR A 15 10.12 0.70 -6.51
N TYR A 16 9.39 -0.34 -6.91
CA TYR A 16 9.86 -1.72 -6.82
C TYR A 16 9.45 -2.55 -8.06
N LYS A 17 10.28 -3.55 -8.36
CA LYS A 17 10.00 -4.55 -9.39
C LYS A 17 9.23 -5.73 -8.80
N ILE A 18 8.31 -6.27 -9.56
CA ILE A 18 7.66 -7.55 -9.29
C ILE A 18 8.40 -8.60 -10.10
N ILE A 19 8.94 -9.62 -9.44
CA ILE A 19 9.66 -10.72 -10.08
C ILE A 19 8.95 -12.06 -9.80
N ASP A 20 9.10 -13.01 -10.73
CA ASP A 20 8.66 -14.39 -10.51
C ASP A 20 9.72 -15.25 -9.82
N LYS A 21 9.46 -16.56 -9.70
CA LYS A 21 10.37 -17.54 -9.12
C LYS A 21 11.72 -17.65 -9.86
N ASN A 22 11.75 -17.32 -11.14
CA ASN A 22 12.95 -17.38 -11.99
C ASN A 22 13.66 -16.02 -12.09
N ASN A 23 13.37 -15.06 -11.22
CA ASN A 23 13.89 -13.68 -11.24
C ASN A 23 13.46 -12.85 -12.48
N LYS A 24 12.55 -13.34 -13.31
CA LYS A 24 12.05 -12.58 -14.46
C LYS A 24 11.13 -11.45 -13.96
N VAL A 25 11.35 -10.23 -14.44
CA VAL A 25 10.51 -9.08 -14.13
C VAL A 25 9.13 -9.26 -14.78
N ARG A 26 8.08 -9.15 -13.99
CA ARG A 26 6.67 -9.28 -14.38
C ARG A 26 5.88 -7.97 -14.27
N GLY A 27 6.53 -6.92 -13.79
CA GLY A 27 5.95 -5.60 -13.70
C GLY A 27 6.72 -4.70 -12.74
N ILE A 28 6.36 -3.43 -12.76
CA ILE A 28 6.94 -2.40 -11.90
C ILE A 28 5.80 -1.69 -11.16
N ARG A 29 6.03 -1.34 -9.91
CA ARG A 29 5.15 -0.44 -9.15
C ARG A 29 5.88 0.86 -8.91
N ILE A 30 5.47 1.89 -9.63
CA ILE A 30 6.06 3.22 -9.54
C ILE A 30 5.58 3.88 -8.23
N ALA A 31 6.53 4.41 -7.47
CA ALA A 31 6.20 5.14 -6.25
C ALA A 31 5.50 6.47 -6.57
N GLU A 32 4.43 6.75 -5.84
CA GLU A 32 3.62 7.97 -5.94
C GLU A 32 3.56 8.66 -4.59
N ASN A 33 3.47 9.99 -4.57
CA ASN A 33 3.19 10.71 -3.35
C ASN A 33 1.74 10.51 -2.93
N TYR A 34 1.50 10.51 -1.62
CA TYR A 34 0.15 10.54 -1.06
C TYR A 34 0.09 11.68 -0.05
N ASP A 35 -0.61 12.73 -0.40
CA ASP A 35 -0.78 13.92 0.43
C ASP A 35 -1.95 13.78 1.39
N ASN A 36 -2.92 12.96 1.04
CA ASN A 36 -4.11 12.77 1.85
C ASN A 36 -4.62 11.32 1.81
N PHE A 37 -5.45 11.02 2.79
CA PHE A 37 -6.09 9.74 3.01
C PHE A 37 -6.96 9.27 1.82
N LEU A 38 -7.68 10.18 1.15
CA LEU A 38 -8.62 9.82 0.09
C LEU A 38 -7.90 9.28 -1.15
N GLU A 39 -6.74 9.83 -1.49
CA GLU A 39 -5.93 9.34 -2.62
C GLU A 39 -5.50 7.89 -2.39
N LEU A 40 -4.90 7.60 -1.23
CA LEU A 40 -4.46 6.26 -0.89
C LEU A 40 -5.64 5.28 -0.79
N SER A 41 -6.79 5.71 -0.26
CA SER A 41 -7.96 4.85 -0.12
C SER A 41 -8.51 4.33 -1.46
N LYS A 42 -8.24 5.02 -2.56
CA LYS A 42 -8.67 4.63 -3.90
C LYS A 42 -7.62 3.78 -4.64
N SER A 43 -6.33 3.93 -4.28
CA SER A 43 -5.24 3.33 -5.04
C SER A 43 -3.94 3.32 -4.23
N CYS A 44 -3.38 2.15 -3.95
CA CYS A 44 -2.16 2.00 -3.19
C CYS A 44 -1.05 1.36 -4.03
N ASN A 45 0.11 2.06 -4.15
CA ASN A 45 1.34 1.57 -4.78
C ASN A 45 2.45 1.28 -3.77
N ILE A 46 2.14 1.33 -2.48
CA ILE A 46 3.11 1.15 -1.41
C ILE A 46 3.28 -0.34 -1.13
N GLY A 47 4.46 -0.88 -1.42
CA GLY A 47 4.84 -2.23 -0.98
C GLY A 47 5.50 -2.17 0.39
N LEU A 48 5.13 -3.06 1.31
CA LEU A 48 5.66 -3.06 2.68
C LEU A 48 7.20 -3.08 2.71
N SER A 49 7.82 -3.88 1.84
CA SER A 49 9.29 -3.98 1.74
C SER A 49 9.98 -2.75 1.17
N SER A 50 9.23 -1.81 0.58
CA SER A 50 9.77 -0.59 -0.04
C SER A 50 9.72 0.64 0.85
N VAL A 51 9.28 0.47 2.10
CA VAL A 51 8.97 1.59 3.02
C VAL A 51 10.10 1.85 3.99
N ILE A 52 10.35 3.13 4.24
CA ILE A 52 11.16 3.64 5.36
C ILE A 52 10.38 4.75 6.04
N PHE A 53 10.27 4.69 7.36
CA PHE A 53 9.65 5.76 8.14
C PHE A 53 10.30 5.93 9.52
N GLU A 54 10.16 7.11 10.09
CA GLU A 54 10.60 7.39 11.44
C GLU A 54 9.65 6.77 12.47
N LYS A 55 10.18 6.05 13.44
CA LYS A 55 9.38 5.39 14.48
C LYS A 55 8.42 6.36 15.20
N LYS A 56 8.80 7.62 15.35
CA LYS A 56 7.98 8.65 16.03
C LYS A 56 6.60 8.86 15.40
N ILE A 57 6.43 8.60 14.07
CA ILE A 57 5.12 8.76 13.41
C ILE A 57 4.12 7.68 13.80
N LEU A 58 4.59 6.54 14.31
CA LEU A 58 3.69 5.47 14.74
C LEU A 58 2.89 5.85 15.98
N LYS A 59 3.29 6.86 16.72
CA LYS A 59 2.68 7.20 18.01
C LYS A 59 2.20 5.94 18.76
N ASN A 60 2.03 5.88 20.04
CA ASN A 60 1.78 4.65 20.79
C ASN A 60 0.51 3.85 20.40
N LYS A 61 -0.27 4.34 19.44
CA LYS A 61 -1.57 3.75 19.01
C LYS A 61 -1.56 3.12 17.62
N LEU A 62 -0.55 3.37 16.79
CA LEU A 62 -0.50 2.86 15.41
C LEU A 62 0.20 1.49 15.38
N LYS A 63 -0.60 0.44 15.34
CA LYS A 63 -0.14 -0.96 15.19
C LYS A 63 -0.73 -1.56 13.93
N PHE A 64 -0.04 -2.58 13.39
CA PHE A 64 -0.63 -3.41 12.35
C PHE A 64 -1.91 -4.06 12.86
N PRO A 65 -3.01 -4.00 12.09
CA PRO A 65 -4.26 -4.64 12.47
C PRO A 65 -4.18 -6.16 12.32
N LYS A 66 -5.02 -6.88 13.06
CA LYS A 66 -5.17 -8.35 12.93
C LYS A 66 -6.05 -8.68 11.72
N ILE A 67 -5.47 -8.63 10.53
CA ILE A 67 -6.09 -8.98 9.25
C ILE A 67 -5.07 -9.80 8.43
N LYS A 68 -5.52 -10.76 7.61
CA LYS A 68 -4.62 -11.68 6.91
C LYS A 68 -3.83 -11.03 5.78
N THR A 69 -4.49 -10.13 5.05
CA THR A 69 -3.90 -9.34 3.97
C THR A 69 -4.32 -7.88 4.15
N LYS A 70 -3.62 -6.91 3.54
CA LYS A 70 -3.94 -5.47 3.66
C LYS A 70 -3.64 -4.83 5.03
N GLU A 71 -2.91 -5.51 5.90
CA GLU A 71 -2.49 -4.98 7.21
C GLU A 71 -1.66 -3.71 7.06
N ASP A 72 -0.77 -3.69 6.07
CA ASP A 72 0.03 -2.55 5.68
C ASP A 72 -0.84 -1.39 5.16
N PHE A 73 -1.80 -1.70 4.30
CA PHE A 73 -2.72 -0.71 3.73
C PHE A 73 -3.51 0.03 4.81
N VAL A 74 -4.03 -0.70 5.82
CA VAL A 74 -4.72 -0.07 6.96
C VAL A 74 -3.77 0.84 7.74
N LEU A 75 -2.53 0.41 7.96
CA LEU A 75 -1.54 1.21 8.69
C LEU A 75 -1.22 2.52 7.92
N TRP A 76 -1.01 2.45 6.62
CA TRP A 76 -0.74 3.63 5.80
C TRP A 76 -1.91 4.62 5.77
N LEU A 77 -3.14 4.11 5.69
CA LEU A 77 -4.35 4.94 5.79
C LEU A 77 -4.44 5.67 7.13
N ARG A 78 -4.09 5.01 8.24
CA ARG A 78 -4.07 5.63 9.56
C ARG A 78 -2.99 6.71 9.68
N ILE A 79 -1.80 6.45 9.15
CA ILE A 79 -0.68 7.42 9.13
C ILE A 79 -1.07 8.69 8.36
N LEU A 80 -1.71 8.54 7.19
CA LEU A 80 -2.21 9.69 6.43
C LEU A 80 -3.35 10.43 7.15
N LYS A 81 -4.25 9.70 7.81
CA LYS A 81 -5.34 10.30 8.61
C LYS A 81 -4.79 11.11 9.78
N ASP A 82 -3.63 10.75 10.31
CA ASP A 82 -2.90 11.45 11.37
C ASP A 82 -2.11 12.68 10.85
N GLY A 83 -2.22 12.99 9.55
CA GLY A 83 -1.59 14.17 8.92
C GLY A 83 -0.17 13.94 8.38
N THR A 84 0.40 12.73 8.50
CA THR A 84 1.72 12.42 7.95
C THR A 84 1.61 12.11 6.47
N LYS A 85 2.25 12.91 5.62
CA LYS A 85 2.34 12.67 4.18
C LYS A 85 3.31 11.54 3.85
N ILE A 86 3.04 10.83 2.75
CA ILE A 86 3.86 9.72 2.25
C ILE A 86 4.54 10.14 0.95
N TYR A 87 5.87 10.13 0.93
CA TYR A 87 6.67 10.62 -0.18
C TYR A 87 7.26 9.50 -1.04
N ALA A 88 7.19 9.69 -2.34
CA ALA A 88 7.75 8.79 -3.32
C ALA A 88 9.25 9.02 -3.53
N PHE A 89 10.05 7.98 -3.44
CA PHE A 89 11.41 7.93 -3.96
C PHE A 89 11.39 7.14 -5.27
N LYS A 90 11.34 7.83 -6.40
CA LYS A 90 11.16 7.25 -7.75
C LYS A 90 12.36 6.46 -8.26
N ARG A 91 13.11 5.78 -7.37
CA ARG A 91 14.17 4.84 -7.73
C ARG A 91 13.75 3.43 -7.37
N ASN A 92 14.16 2.49 -8.21
CA ASN A 92 13.88 1.09 -8.02
C ASN A 92 14.91 0.48 -7.06
N LEU A 93 14.52 0.32 -5.79
CA LEU A 93 15.40 -0.18 -4.74
C LEU A 93 15.05 -1.59 -4.27
N VAL A 94 13.88 -2.12 -4.64
CA VAL A 94 13.34 -3.37 -4.11
C VAL A 94 12.86 -4.26 -5.24
N GLN A 95 13.07 -5.56 -5.06
CA GLN A 95 12.46 -6.61 -5.86
C GLN A 95 11.50 -7.41 -4.97
N TRP A 96 10.21 -7.39 -5.32
CA TRP A 96 9.20 -8.18 -4.63
C TRP A 96 8.92 -9.46 -5.42
N ARG A 97 9.21 -10.61 -4.80
CA ARG A 97 8.97 -11.92 -5.42
C ARG A 97 7.53 -12.36 -5.21
N LYS A 98 6.80 -12.55 -6.32
CA LYS A 98 5.47 -13.14 -6.31
C LYS A 98 5.60 -14.66 -6.15
N SER A 99 5.19 -15.22 -5.02
CA SER A 99 5.12 -16.67 -4.80
C SER A 99 3.67 -17.16 -4.85
N GLU A 100 3.46 -18.37 -5.36
CA GLU A 100 2.13 -18.98 -5.51
C GLU A 100 1.49 -19.32 -4.15
N ASN A 101 2.32 -19.64 -3.14
CA ASN A 101 1.87 -20.04 -1.79
C ASN A 101 1.94 -18.90 -0.76
N SER A 102 1.96 -17.63 -1.20
CA SER A 102 1.99 -16.51 -0.26
C SER A 102 0.59 -16.23 0.33
N LEU A 103 0.54 -15.65 1.53
CA LEU A 103 -0.71 -15.17 2.14
C LEU A 103 -1.52 -14.27 1.20
N SER A 104 -0.83 -13.54 0.33
CA SER A 104 -1.42 -12.66 -0.67
C SER A 104 -1.72 -13.33 -2.02
N SER A 105 -1.63 -14.65 -2.17
CA SER A 105 -1.95 -15.35 -3.42
C SER A 105 -3.46 -15.44 -3.65
N SER A 106 -4.27 -15.62 -2.60
CA SER A 106 -5.72 -15.76 -2.70
C SER A 106 -6.42 -14.44 -3.06
N SER A 107 -7.01 -14.38 -4.25
CA SER A 107 -7.80 -13.22 -4.71
C SER A 107 -9.07 -13.01 -3.87
N LEU A 108 -9.75 -14.08 -3.48
CA LEU A 108 -10.94 -14.02 -2.64
C LEU A 108 -10.62 -13.43 -1.26
N GLN A 109 -9.50 -13.85 -0.65
CA GLN A 109 -9.06 -13.30 0.64
C GLN A 109 -8.76 -11.79 0.52
N LYS A 110 -8.11 -11.35 -0.56
CA LYS A 110 -7.85 -9.92 -0.79
C LYS A 110 -9.11 -9.07 -0.93
N ILE A 111 -10.14 -9.61 -1.60
CA ILE A 111 -11.45 -8.92 -1.74
C ILE A 111 -12.13 -8.82 -0.38
N LYS A 112 -12.19 -9.94 0.36
CA LYS A 112 -12.79 -10.00 1.71
C LYS A 112 -12.10 -9.05 2.68
N ASP A 113 -10.78 -9.05 2.68
CA ASP A 113 -10.00 -8.17 3.55
C ASP A 113 -10.06 -6.71 3.08
N GLY A 114 -10.10 -6.48 1.76
CA GLY A 114 -10.34 -5.14 1.19
C GLY A 114 -11.68 -4.55 1.65
N TYR A 115 -12.75 -5.34 1.64
CA TYR A 115 -14.03 -4.91 2.19
C TYR A 115 -13.94 -4.57 3.69
N LYS A 116 -13.27 -5.42 4.49
CA LYS A 116 -13.04 -5.16 5.92
C LYS A 116 -12.27 -3.86 6.19
N VAL A 117 -11.33 -3.49 5.31
CA VAL A 117 -10.62 -2.21 5.45
C VAL A 117 -11.62 -1.06 5.49
N TYR A 118 -12.53 -1.00 4.53
CA TYR A 118 -13.49 0.11 4.45
C TYR A 118 -14.60 0.01 5.50
N ASN A 119 -15.20 -1.15 5.67
CA ASN A 119 -16.32 -1.33 6.56
C ASN A 119 -15.92 -1.29 8.04
N TYR A 120 -14.97 -2.11 8.45
CA TYR A 120 -14.58 -2.25 9.85
C TYR A 120 -13.54 -1.22 10.30
N TYR A 121 -12.43 -1.05 9.52
CA TYR A 121 -11.34 -0.18 9.94
C TYR A 121 -11.57 1.31 9.65
N LEU A 122 -12.35 1.64 8.62
CA LEU A 122 -12.73 3.01 8.28
C LEU A 122 -14.14 3.38 8.69
N ASN A 123 -14.90 2.41 9.23
CA ASN A 123 -16.29 2.59 9.70
C ASN A 123 -17.22 3.16 8.61
N TYR A 124 -17.07 2.69 7.36
CA TYR A 124 -17.97 3.06 6.28
C TYR A 124 -19.19 2.12 6.27
N ASN A 125 -20.35 2.65 5.86
CA ASN A 125 -21.53 1.82 5.64
C ASN A 125 -21.33 0.86 4.45
N PHE A 126 -22.26 -0.07 4.26
CA PHE A 126 -22.20 -1.11 3.22
C PHE A 126 -21.97 -0.53 1.82
N ILE A 127 -22.78 0.48 1.42
CA ILE A 127 -22.73 1.07 0.08
C ILE A 127 -21.37 1.73 -0.17
N LYS A 128 -20.90 2.55 0.76
CA LYS A 128 -19.62 3.26 0.66
C LYS A 128 -18.45 2.29 0.65
N SER A 129 -18.48 1.24 1.47
CA SER A 129 -17.44 0.21 1.51
C SER A 129 -17.32 -0.54 0.18
N SER A 130 -18.46 -0.95 -0.40
CA SER A 130 -18.51 -1.63 -1.68
C SER A 130 -18.02 -0.74 -2.83
N PHE A 131 -18.39 0.54 -2.83
CA PHE A 131 -17.94 1.52 -3.81
C PHE A 131 -16.41 1.72 -3.78
N TYR A 132 -15.82 1.94 -2.59
CA TYR A 132 -14.37 2.10 -2.46
C TYR A 132 -13.61 0.82 -2.80
N LEU A 133 -14.13 -0.35 -2.43
CA LEU A 133 -13.56 -1.62 -2.82
C LEU A 133 -13.55 -1.79 -4.34
N PHE A 134 -14.64 -1.45 -5.01
CA PHE A 134 -14.74 -1.50 -6.46
C PHE A 134 -13.71 -0.59 -7.13
N ILE A 135 -13.56 0.66 -6.67
CA ILE A 135 -12.53 1.58 -7.16
C ILE A 135 -11.12 1.01 -6.96
N LEU A 136 -10.84 0.44 -5.78
CA LEU A 136 -9.54 -0.16 -5.49
C LEU A 136 -9.21 -1.31 -6.45
N ILE A 137 -10.20 -2.15 -6.75
CA ILE A 137 -10.07 -3.27 -7.69
C ILE A 137 -9.83 -2.75 -9.12
N LEU A 138 -10.61 -1.80 -9.59
CA LEU A 138 -10.44 -1.19 -10.91
C LEU A 138 -9.03 -0.59 -11.08
N ASN A 139 -8.58 0.18 -10.10
CA ASN A 139 -7.26 0.78 -10.12
C ASN A 139 -6.14 -0.26 -10.07
N PHE A 140 -6.34 -1.38 -9.38
CA PHE A 140 -5.39 -2.49 -9.39
C PHE A 140 -5.25 -3.10 -10.80
N PHE A 141 -6.35 -3.38 -11.50
CA PHE A 141 -6.32 -3.90 -12.88
C PHE A 141 -5.70 -2.90 -13.85
N LYS A 142 -6.11 -1.63 -13.79
CA LYS A 142 -5.53 -0.57 -14.61
C LYS A 142 -4.00 -0.49 -14.49
N LYS A 143 -3.48 -0.56 -13.27
CA LYS A 143 -2.03 -0.58 -13.02
C LYS A 143 -1.35 -1.86 -13.49
N SER A 144 -2.04 -2.99 -13.46
CA SER A 144 -1.50 -4.25 -13.95
C SER A 144 -1.29 -4.23 -15.47
N ILE A 145 -2.20 -3.58 -16.20
CA ILE A 145 -2.11 -3.44 -17.67
C ILE A 145 -1.05 -2.41 -18.06
N LEU A 146 -0.99 -1.27 -17.39
CA LEU A 146 -0.08 -0.17 -17.76
C LEU A 146 1.39 -0.41 -17.40
N ASN A 147 1.69 -1.34 -16.49
CA ASN A 147 3.04 -1.59 -15.96
C ASN A 147 3.52 -3.04 -16.15
N SER A 148 2.90 -3.80 -17.04
CA SER A 148 3.34 -5.14 -17.46
C SER A 148 4.34 -5.09 -18.63
#